data_1ba103282fe873914702e3b39b7b5546
#
_entry.id   1ba103282fe873914702e3b39b7b5546
#
_cell.length_a   1.000
_cell.length_b   1.000
_cell.length_c   1.000
_cell.angle_alpha   90.00
_cell.angle_beta   90.00
_cell.angle_gamma   90.00
#
_symmetry.space_group_name_H-M   'P 1'
#
loop_
_entity.id
_entity.type
_entity.pdbx_description
1 polymer ?
#
loop_
_entity_poly.entity_id
_entity_poly.type
_entity_poly.pdbx_seq_one_letter_code
_entity_poly.pdbx_strand_id
1 'polypeptide(L)'
;MTRVYTYSQPVESDIVDGFCLLQKGFTDQFVYYDKQSANRYMGLGRCIALPQMDGVEYEIEGPIDQPPVFFSFNRFDAENPKATDELFEAFPRLRFMLPEVVLVENERGRMLQVNSLSPVYPGRIARFARQVAGAPRRERAVVPFTLERDSREQWRAEVGAALSAIRGGRVEKVVLSRRQRLRAAQPFSSKDLLVNLIDGDARGTVVLYRYADVFFCGCTPELLVRKRGQQLESMCLAGTCPASEDPDRARELASELMEDEKNRAEHEHVVHFMREVLGRICHDVRIPREPQILSLRHVQHLHTPVSAKVLEGVNLPELVGDLHPTPAVAGTPVGEAKMLIRQIESYNRGFFAGACGYIDGAGDGAFSVGLRTGVFDGEGGWVYAGCGIV
;
A
#
# COMPACT_ATOMS: atom_id res chain seq x y z
N MET A 1 3.46 -10.51 28.45
CA MET A 1 2.24 -10.47 27.64
C MET A 1 1.67 -9.06 27.73
N THR A 2 1.47 -8.39 26.59
CA THR A 2 0.93 -7.01 26.58
C THR A 2 -0.57 -7.09 26.44
N ARG A 3 -1.32 -6.48 27.38
CA ARG A 3 -2.78 -6.41 27.31
C ARG A 3 -3.21 -5.09 26.68
N VAL A 4 -4.07 -5.17 25.68
CA VAL A 4 -4.68 -4.04 24.98
C VAL A 4 -6.19 -4.03 25.23
N TYR A 5 -6.69 -2.90 25.67
CA TYR A 5 -8.12 -2.63 25.83
C TYR A 5 -8.63 -1.90 24.59
N THR A 6 -9.62 -2.47 23.93
CA THR A 6 -10.21 -1.93 22.72
C THR A 6 -11.69 -1.70 22.96
N TYR A 7 -12.17 -0.48 22.66
CA TYR A 7 -13.58 -0.15 22.73
C TYR A 7 -14.07 0.35 21.37
N SER A 8 -15.16 -0.22 20.86
CA SER A 8 -15.73 0.16 19.56
C SER A 8 -17.20 0.53 19.70
N GLN A 9 -17.59 1.65 19.06
CA GLN A 9 -18.97 2.09 18.96
C GLN A 9 -19.32 2.59 17.57
N PRO A 10 -20.61 2.54 17.14
CA PRO A 10 -21.04 3.06 15.85
C PRO A 10 -20.90 4.57 15.79
N VAL A 11 -20.67 5.09 14.57
CA VAL A 11 -20.76 6.52 14.24
C VAL A 11 -21.51 6.69 12.92
N GLU A 12 -22.31 7.76 12.82
CA GLU A 12 -23.09 8.04 11.61
C GLU A 12 -22.33 8.89 10.59
N SER A 13 -21.38 9.69 11.09
CA SER A 13 -20.64 10.66 10.30
C SER A 13 -19.66 9.99 9.32
N ASP A 14 -19.27 10.74 8.29
CA ASP A 14 -18.20 10.31 7.38
C ASP A 14 -16.88 10.18 8.13
N ILE A 15 -16.21 9.03 7.99
CA ILE A 15 -14.97 8.73 8.72
C ILE A 15 -13.81 9.59 8.25
N VAL A 16 -13.80 10.04 6.99
CA VAL A 16 -12.74 10.90 6.43
C VAL A 16 -12.85 12.30 7.01
N ASP A 17 -14.06 12.83 7.14
CA ASP A 17 -14.31 14.15 7.77
C ASP A 17 -13.89 14.12 9.24
N GLY A 18 -14.28 13.06 9.97
CA GLY A 18 -13.85 12.82 11.34
C GLY A 18 -12.34 12.72 11.49
N PHE A 19 -11.68 11.97 10.61
CA PHE A 19 -10.22 11.86 10.58
C PHE A 19 -9.57 13.24 10.33
N CYS A 20 -10.03 13.98 9.33
CA CYS A 20 -9.53 15.31 8.99
C CYS A 20 -9.64 16.32 10.15
N LEU A 21 -10.66 16.19 11.00
CA LEU A 21 -10.77 17.00 12.20
C LEU A 21 -9.80 16.58 13.29
N LEU A 22 -9.75 15.28 13.60
CA LEU A 22 -9.00 14.75 14.75
C LEU A 22 -7.48 14.76 14.54
N GLN A 23 -7.01 14.61 13.29
CA GLN A 23 -5.59 14.36 12.98
C GLN A 23 -4.63 15.43 13.52
N LYS A 24 -5.08 16.68 13.70
CA LYS A 24 -4.24 17.79 14.19
C LYS A 24 -3.64 17.54 15.58
N GLY A 25 -4.25 16.64 16.37
CA GLY A 25 -3.78 16.30 17.72
C GLY A 25 -2.81 15.14 17.78
N PHE A 26 -2.41 14.56 16.64
CA PHE A 26 -1.61 13.34 16.60
C PHE A 26 -0.42 13.45 15.64
N THR A 27 0.72 12.93 16.08
CA THR A 27 1.96 12.86 15.28
C THR A 27 1.94 11.71 14.29
N ASP A 28 1.41 10.55 14.73
CA ASP A 28 1.28 9.35 13.90
C ASP A 28 -0.10 9.32 13.26
N GLN A 29 -0.14 9.08 11.94
CA GLN A 29 -1.38 8.94 11.19
C GLN A 29 -1.22 7.80 10.18
N PHE A 30 -2.25 6.97 10.08
CA PHE A 30 -2.27 5.79 9.22
C PHE A 30 -3.56 5.73 8.43
N VAL A 31 -3.49 5.42 7.15
CA VAL A 31 -4.68 5.19 6.32
C VAL A 31 -4.46 4.00 5.42
N TYR A 32 -5.46 3.14 5.39
CA TYR A 32 -5.71 2.14 4.36
C TYR A 32 -7.17 2.28 3.93
N TYR A 33 -7.38 2.93 2.80
CA TYR A 33 -8.71 3.29 2.31
C TYR A 33 -8.93 2.66 0.93
N ASP A 34 -9.57 1.50 0.89
CA ASP A 34 -9.92 0.83 -0.35
C ASP A 34 -11.13 1.54 -0.98
N LYS A 35 -10.93 2.13 -2.16
CA LYS A 35 -11.98 2.86 -2.88
C LYS A 35 -12.99 1.93 -3.57
N GLN A 36 -12.66 0.65 -3.71
CA GLN A 36 -13.47 -0.34 -4.42
C GLN A 36 -14.26 -1.25 -3.49
N SER A 37 -13.95 -1.22 -2.21
CA SER A 37 -14.64 -2.00 -1.17
C SER A 37 -14.99 -1.13 0.04
N ALA A 38 -15.74 -1.70 0.99
CA ALA A 38 -16.05 -1.06 2.25
C ALA A 38 -14.89 -1.13 3.28
N ASN A 39 -13.70 -1.65 2.91
CA ASN A 39 -12.60 -1.78 3.86
C ASN A 39 -11.79 -0.49 3.96
N ARG A 40 -12.11 0.33 4.93
CA ARG A 40 -11.54 1.66 5.14
C ARG A 40 -11.17 1.83 6.59
N TYR A 41 -9.89 2.04 6.84
CA TYR A 41 -9.31 2.15 8.18
C TYR A 41 -8.43 3.39 8.25
N MET A 42 -8.65 4.24 9.24
CA MET A 42 -7.93 5.50 9.42
C MET A 42 -7.51 5.64 10.89
N GLY A 43 -6.22 5.46 11.16
CA GLY A 43 -5.65 5.42 12.50
C GLY A 43 -4.94 6.72 12.90
N LEU A 44 -5.06 7.10 14.16
CA LEU A 44 -4.49 8.30 14.77
C LEU A 44 -3.77 7.97 16.07
N GLY A 45 -2.59 8.53 16.25
CA GLY A 45 -1.73 8.26 17.39
C GLY A 45 -1.13 6.86 17.34
N ARG A 46 -0.37 6.51 18.38
CA ARG A 46 0.25 5.19 18.51
C ARG A 46 0.11 4.70 19.95
N CYS A 47 -0.83 3.77 20.16
CA CYS A 47 -1.03 3.10 21.43
C CYS A 47 0.17 2.16 21.73
N ILE A 48 0.53 1.32 20.75
CA ILE A 48 1.66 0.40 20.83
C ILE A 48 2.25 0.13 19.44
N ALA A 49 3.51 -0.27 19.41
CA ALA A 49 4.16 -0.82 18.22
C ALA A 49 4.83 -2.15 18.56
N LEU A 50 4.64 -3.13 17.69
CA LEU A 50 5.08 -4.50 17.88
C LEU A 50 6.02 -4.92 16.74
N PRO A 51 7.09 -5.69 17.04
CA PRO A 51 7.92 -6.34 16.03
C PRO A 51 7.20 -7.53 15.38
N GLN A 52 6.32 -8.19 16.11
CA GLN A 52 5.53 -9.36 15.72
C GLN A 52 4.14 -9.24 16.33
N MET A 53 3.15 -9.94 15.78
CA MET A 53 1.78 -9.94 16.29
C MET A 53 1.54 -10.89 17.48
N ASP A 54 2.57 -11.62 17.89
CA ASP A 54 2.48 -12.60 18.95
C ASP A 54 2.52 -11.94 20.35
N GLY A 55 1.94 -12.62 21.35
CA GLY A 55 2.04 -12.23 22.75
C GLY A 55 1.22 -11.02 23.15
N VAL A 56 0.19 -10.66 22.36
CA VAL A 56 -0.76 -9.61 22.71
C VAL A 56 -2.11 -10.23 23.04
N GLU A 57 -2.66 -9.86 24.20
CA GLU A 57 -4.02 -10.17 24.62
C GLU A 57 -4.92 -8.97 24.38
N TYR A 58 -6.12 -9.21 23.86
CA TYR A 58 -7.10 -8.16 23.57
C TYR A 58 -8.31 -8.30 24.50
N GLU A 59 -8.67 -7.22 25.17
CA GLU A 59 -9.94 -7.10 25.88
C GLU A 59 -10.83 -6.14 25.07
N ILE A 60 -11.85 -6.71 24.42
CA ILE A 60 -12.73 -5.99 23.51
C ILE A 60 -14.01 -5.63 24.24
N GLU A 61 -14.33 -4.36 24.25
CA GLU A 61 -15.50 -3.80 24.93
C GLU A 61 -16.34 -2.98 23.93
N GLY A 62 -17.58 -2.68 24.34
CA GLY A 62 -18.50 -1.84 23.58
C GLY A 62 -19.53 -2.61 22.78
N PRO A 63 -20.42 -1.89 22.07
CA PRO A 63 -21.55 -2.49 21.36
C PRO A 63 -21.18 -3.22 20.07
N ILE A 64 -19.92 -3.08 19.60
CA ILE A 64 -19.43 -3.73 18.37
C ILE A 64 -18.19 -4.54 18.70
N ASP A 65 -18.25 -5.84 18.42
CA ASP A 65 -17.12 -6.75 18.53
C ASP A 65 -16.17 -6.58 17.31
N GLN A 66 -15.38 -5.50 17.34
CA GLN A 66 -14.38 -5.19 16.33
C GLN A 66 -12.99 -5.39 16.91
N PRO A 67 -12.22 -6.37 16.40
CA PRO A 67 -10.83 -6.55 16.83
C PRO A 67 -9.98 -5.29 16.60
N PRO A 68 -8.94 -5.06 17.44
CA PRO A 68 -8.00 -3.95 17.23
C PRO A 68 -7.31 -4.06 15.87
N VAL A 69 -7.09 -2.91 15.22
CA VAL A 69 -6.54 -2.83 13.86
C VAL A 69 -5.13 -2.24 13.92
N PHE A 70 -4.16 -3.02 13.46
CA PHE A 70 -2.76 -2.64 13.35
C PHE A 70 -2.43 -2.26 11.91
N PHE A 71 -1.69 -1.18 11.72
CA PHE A 71 -1.14 -0.81 10.43
C PHE A 71 0.31 -1.28 10.28
N SER A 72 0.69 -1.58 9.05
CA SER A 72 2.06 -2.00 8.73
C SER A 72 2.51 -1.40 7.40
N PHE A 73 3.72 -0.82 7.41
CA PHE A 73 4.38 -0.27 6.22
C PHE A 73 5.77 -0.87 6.14
N ASN A 74 5.94 -1.82 5.23
CA ASN A 74 7.20 -2.53 5.05
C ASN A 74 8.01 -1.87 3.94
N ARG A 75 9.31 -1.77 4.14
CA ARG A 75 10.23 -1.30 3.09
C ARG A 75 10.31 -2.33 1.96
N PHE A 76 10.52 -1.87 0.73
CA PHE A 76 10.75 -2.76 -0.42
C PHE A 76 11.89 -3.75 -0.16
N ASP A 77 12.97 -3.24 0.41
CA ASP A 77 14.15 -4.01 0.72
C ASP A 77 14.79 -3.51 2.02
N ALA A 78 14.42 -4.14 3.14
CA ALA A 78 14.90 -3.77 4.47
C ALA A 78 16.41 -4.06 4.67
N GLU A 79 16.99 -4.95 3.86
CA GLU A 79 18.40 -5.34 3.92
C GLU A 79 19.30 -4.47 3.03
N ASN A 80 18.73 -3.57 2.23
CA ASN A 80 19.53 -2.70 1.36
C ASN A 80 20.41 -1.78 2.20
N PRO A 81 21.75 -1.87 2.10
CA PRO A 81 22.68 -1.08 2.92
C PRO A 81 22.73 0.41 2.51
N LYS A 82 22.20 0.76 1.34
CA LYS A 82 22.17 2.16 0.91
C LYS A 82 21.29 2.98 1.83
N ALA A 83 21.72 4.20 2.13
CA ALA A 83 20.89 5.16 2.82
C ALA A 83 19.56 5.36 2.06
N THR A 84 18.47 5.43 2.78
CA THR A 84 17.24 5.94 2.24
C THR A 84 17.33 7.45 2.08
N ASP A 85 16.35 8.05 1.42
CA ASP A 85 16.17 9.50 1.45
C ASP A 85 16.01 10.01 2.88
N GLU A 86 16.46 11.24 3.16
CA GLU A 86 16.31 11.87 4.48
C GLU A 86 14.88 11.82 5.01
N LEU A 87 13.89 11.97 4.12
CA LEU A 87 12.48 11.88 4.50
C LEU A 87 12.11 10.46 4.97
N PHE A 88 12.65 9.41 4.35
CA PHE A 88 12.40 8.04 4.83
C PHE A 88 13.16 7.69 6.11
N GLU A 89 14.30 8.32 6.37
CA GLU A 89 15.05 8.11 7.63
C GLU A 89 14.29 8.65 8.84
N ALA A 90 13.42 9.63 8.65
CA ALA A 90 12.58 10.16 9.73
C ALA A 90 11.58 9.12 10.27
N PHE A 91 11.15 8.14 9.46
CA PHE A 91 10.20 7.12 9.90
C PHE A 91 10.86 6.11 10.83
N PRO A 92 10.23 5.80 11.99
CA PRO A 92 10.74 4.76 12.89
C PRO A 92 10.67 3.38 12.22
N ARG A 93 11.61 2.51 12.57
CA ARG A 93 11.68 1.12 12.08
C ARG A 93 10.71 0.23 12.87
N LEU A 94 9.42 0.48 12.73
CA LEU A 94 8.34 -0.25 13.38
C LEU A 94 7.62 -1.12 12.36
N ARG A 95 7.10 -2.27 12.80
CA ARG A 95 6.45 -3.22 11.90
C ARG A 95 4.93 -3.18 12.00
N PHE A 96 4.38 -3.37 13.20
CA PHE A 96 2.93 -3.34 13.43
C PHE A 96 2.60 -2.25 14.44
N MET A 97 1.76 -1.31 14.04
CA MET A 97 1.42 -0.11 14.81
C MET A 97 -0.08 -0.11 15.10
N LEU A 98 -0.44 -0.20 16.38
CA LEU A 98 -1.81 -0.04 16.84
C LEU A 98 -2.06 1.44 17.15
N PRO A 99 -2.97 2.11 16.44
CA PRO A 99 -3.33 3.49 16.76
C PRO A 99 -4.08 3.61 18.08
N GLU A 100 -4.07 4.79 18.67
CA GLU A 100 -4.93 5.12 19.83
C GLU A 100 -6.40 5.25 19.43
N VAL A 101 -6.66 5.81 18.24
CA VAL A 101 -8.00 6.01 17.69
C VAL A 101 -8.03 5.47 16.28
N VAL A 102 -9.04 4.68 15.94
CA VAL A 102 -9.26 4.20 14.58
C VAL A 102 -10.70 4.54 14.15
N LEU A 103 -10.84 5.18 13.03
CA LEU A 103 -12.09 5.32 12.32
C LEU A 103 -12.17 4.21 11.27
N VAL A 104 -13.23 3.41 11.35
CA VAL A 104 -13.42 2.22 10.54
C VAL A 104 -14.71 2.36 9.74
N GLU A 105 -14.66 1.98 8.47
CA GLU A 105 -15.84 1.70 7.66
C GLU A 105 -15.64 0.34 6.99
N ASN A 106 -16.51 -0.61 7.31
CA ASN A 106 -16.49 -1.96 6.77
C ASN A 106 -17.92 -2.50 6.61
N GLU A 107 -18.06 -3.80 6.36
CA GLU A 107 -19.39 -4.45 6.20
C GLU A 107 -20.28 -4.33 7.44
N ARG A 108 -19.70 -4.09 8.62
CA ARG A 108 -20.44 -3.86 9.89
C ARG A 108 -20.90 -2.41 10.06
N GLY A 109 -20.54 -1.52 9.12
CA GLY A 109 -20.83 -0.09 9.15
C GLY A 109 -19.66 0.80 9.54
N ARG A 110 -19.98 2.01 9.94
CA ARG A 110 -19.01 3.00 10.40
C ARG A 110 -18.86 2.96 11.90
N MET A 111 -17.64 2.99 12.39
CA MET A 111 -17.36 2.92 13.82
C MET A 111 -16.12 3.71 14.21
N LEU A 112 -16.13 4.13 15.47
CA LEU A 112 -14.98 4.68 16.19
C LEU A 112 -14.47 3.59 17.12
N GLN A 113 -13.17 3.26 17.00
CA GLN A 113 -12.46 2.37 17.89
C GLN A 113 -11.42 3.18 18.68
N VAL A 114 -11.30 2.92 19.97
CA VAL A 114 -10.28 3.51 20.86
C VAL A 114 -9.50 2.40 21.51
N ASN A 115 -8.17 2.46 21.43
CA ASN A 115 -7.25 1.50 21.98
C ASN A 115 -6.41 2.10 23.11
N SER A 116 -6.09 1.32 24.13
CA SER A 116 -5.32 1.75 25.30
C SER A 116 -4.60 0.56 25.96
N LEU A 117 -3.53 0.84 26.72
CA LEU A 117 -2.86 -0.13 27.59
C LEU A 117 -3.49 -0.20 28.99
N SER A 118 -4.56 0.54 29.22
CA SER A 118 -5.39 0.51 30.43
C SER A 118 -6.87 0.59 30.03
N PRO A 119 -7.81 0.19 30.91
CA PRO A 119 -9.23 0.25 30.61
C PRO A 119 -9.67 1.60 30.02
N VAL A 120 -10.47 1.57 28.96
CA VAL A 120 -10.86 2.78 28.22
C VAL A 120 -12.00 3.49 28.97
N TYR A 121 -11.76 4.73 29.37
CA TYR A 121 -12.79 5.52 30.07
C TYR A 121 -13.90 5.97 29.11
N PRO A 122 -15.18 5.77 29.47
CA PRO A 122 -16.31 6.15 28.61
C PRO A 122 -16.31 7.62 28.17
N GLY A 123 -15.83 8.52 29.05
CA GLY A 123 -15.72 9.96 28.74
C GLY A 123 -14.74 10.28 27.60
N ARG A 124 -13.66 9.49 27.45
CA ARG A 124 -12.70 9.63 26.35
C ARG A 124 -13.35 9.27 25.02
N ILE A 125 -14.09 8.17 25.00
CA ILE A 125 -14.82 7.70 23.82
C ILE A 125 -15.89 8.71 23.42
N ALA A 126 -16.72 9.13 24.37
CA ALA A 126 -17.77 10.11 24.14
C ALA A 126 -17.23 11.46 23.60
N ARG A 127 -16.02 11.85 24.01
CA ARG A 127 -15.36 13.05 23.48
C ARG A 127 -15.02 12.88 22.00
N PHE A 128 -14.35 11.81 21.62
CA PHE A 128 -14.01 11.55 20.22
C PHE A 128 -15.26 11.37 19.35
N ALA A 129 -16.27 10.66 19.84
CA ALA A 129 -17.52 10.49 19.10
C ALA A 129 -18.24 11.81 18.82
N ARG A 130 -18.31 12.73 19.81
CA ARG A 130 -18.87 14.07 19.60
C ARG A 130 -18.06 14.89 18.59
N GLN A 131 -16.73 14.79 18.62
CA GLN A 131 -15.88 15.48 17.64
C GLN A 131 -16.13 14.95 16.23
N VAL A 132 -16.19 13.62 16.06
CA VAL A 132 -16.49 12.98 14.75
C VAL A 132 -17.88 13.40 14.27
N ALA A 133 -18.90 13.40 15.15
CA ALA A 133 -20.25 13.81 14.80
C ALA A 133 -20.37 15.29 14.38
N GLY A 134 -19.52 16.15 14.93
CA GLY A 134 -19.46 17.59 14.60
C GLY A 134 -18.41 17.95 13.54
N ALA A 135 -17.80 16.95 12.86
CA ALA A 135 -16.75 17.23 11.89
C ALA A 135 -17.32 17.99 10.67
N PRO A 136 -16.69 19.09 10.25
CA PRO A 136 -17.07 19.78 9.03
C PRO A 136 -16.74 18.92 7.82
N ARG A 137 -17.53 19.07 6.76
CA ARG A 137 -17.23 18.41 5.49
C ARG A 137 -15.84 18.86 4.99
N ARG A 138 -15.03 17.87 4.57
CA ARG A 138 -13.71 18.14 4.00
C ARG A 138 -13.81 18.88 2.66
N GLU A 139 -12.79 19.65 2.37
CA GLU A 139 -12.61 20.34 1.09
C GLU A 139 -11.32 19.92 0.45
N ARG A 140 -11.32 19.81 -0.89
CA ARG A 140 -10.12 19.55 -1.69
C ARG A 140 -9.26 20.81 -1.73
N ALA A 141 -7.95 20.61 -1.60
CA ALA A 141 -6.97 21.68 -1.72
C ALA A 141 -6.25 21.60 -3.08
N VAL A 142 -5.93 22.76 -3.66
CA VAL A 142 -5.04 22.82 -4.81
C VAL A 142 -3.62 22.92 -4.30
N VAL A 143 -2.80 21.92 -4.63
CA VAL A 143 -1.37 21.87 -4.27
C VAL A 143 -0.55 21.89 -5.56
N PRO A 144 -0.13 23.05 -6.06
CA PRO A 144 0.68 23.12 -7.27
C PRO A 144 2.11 22.71 -6.99
N PHE A 145 2.67 21.88 -7.87
CA PHE A 145 4.04 21.38 -7.80
C PHE A 145 4.83 21.77 -9.02
N THR A 146 6.14 21.95 -8.84
CA THR A 146 7.13 21.97 -9.91
C THR A 146 7.98 20.71 -9.82
N LEU A 147 8.31 20.14 -11.01
CA LEU A 147 9.19 19.00 -11.13
C LEU A 147 10.62 19.49 -11.38
N GLU A 148 11.58 18.99 -10.61
CA GLU A 148 13.00 19.19 -10.94
C GLU A 148 13.34 18.36 -12.19
N ARG A 149 14.29 18.86 -13.00
CA ARG A 149 14.73 18.15 -14.20
C ARG A 149 15.46 16.87 -13.82
N ASP A 150 15.15 15.79 -14.52
CA ASP A 150 15.75 14.49 -14.35
C ASP A 150 16.78 14.17 -15.45
N SER A 151 17.78 13.33 -15.15
CA SER A 151 18.82 12.93 -16.09
C SER A 151 18.36 11.74 -16.95
N ARG A 152 18.06 12.03 -18.23
CA ARG A 152 17.78 10.96 -19.20
C ARG A 152 19.01 10.09 -19.48
N GLU A 153 20.19 10.63 -19.36
CA GLU A 153 21.46 9.90 -19.60
C GLU A 153 21.69 8.85 -18.52
N GLN A 154 21.47 9.22 -17.25
CA GLN A 154 21.54 8.28 -16.14
C GLN A 154 20.55 7.14 -16.32
N TRP A 155 19.29 7.44 -16.62
CA TRP A 155 18.27 6.42 -16.84
C TRP A 155 18.63 5.47 -17.98
N ARG A 156 19.17 5.97 -19.09
CA ARG A 156 19.65 5.13 -20.20
C ARG A 156 20.79 4.22 -19.78
N ALA A 157 21.72 4.69 -18.97
CA ALA A 157 22.82 3.89 -18.46
C ALA A 157 22.31 2.78 -17.52
N GLU A 158 21.37 3.09 -16.63
CA GLU A 158 20.73 2.12 -15.72
C GLU A 158 19.97 1.03 -16.50
N VAL A 159 19.17 1.39 -17.49
CA VAL A 159 18.49 0.45 -18.39
C VAL A 159 19.49 -0.39 -19.18
N GLY A 160 20.58 0.22 -19.68
CA GLY A 160 21.65 -0.50 -20.36
C GLY A 160 22.31 -1.56 -19.50
N ALA A 161 22.56 -1.26 -18.22
CA ALA A 161 23.11 -2.20 -17.25
C ALA A 161 22.13 -3.38 -17.00
N ALA A 162 20.83 -3.10 -16.88
CA ALA A 162 19.79 -4.11 -16.73
C ALA A 162 19.73 -5.04 -17.93
N LEU A 163 19.71 -4.50 -19.16
CA LEU A 163 19.72 -5.29 -20.41
C LEU A 163 20.97 -6.15 -20.52
N SER A 164 22.13 -5.66 -20.09
CA SER A 164 23.37 -6.43 -20.08
C SER A 164 23.29 -7.61 -19.10
N ALA A 165 22.68 -7.41 -17.92
CA ALA A 165 22.48 -8.48 -16.94
C ALA A 165 21.50 -9.57 -17.47
N ILE A 166 20.44 -9.15 -18.17
CA ILE A 166 19.47 -10.08 -18.79
C ILE A 166 20.17 -10.90 -19.91
N ARG A 167 20.89 -10.22 -20.82
CA ARG A 167 21.62 -10.92 -21.89
C ARG A 167 22.70 -11.87 -21.35
N GLY A 168 23.28 -11.56 -20.22
CA GLY A 168 24.23 -12.39 -19.50
C GLY A 168 23.60 -13.55 -18.72
N GLY A 169 22.28 -13.71 -18.75
CA GLY A 169 21.53 -14.78 -18.07
C GLY A 169 21.50 -14.65 -16.54
N ARG A 170 21.80 -13.48 -15.99
CA ARG A 170 21.78 -13.24 -14.54
C ARG A 170 20.34 -13.13 -14.01
N VAL A 171 19.49 -12.46 -14.76
CA VAL A 171 18.06 -12.31 -14.48
C VAL A 171 17.28 -12.46 -15.79
N GLU A 172 16.03 -12.90 -15.72
CA GLU A 172 15.10 -12.95 -16.85
C GLU A 172 14.31 -11.64 -16.97
N LYS A 173 14.05 -11.01 -15.83
CA LYS A 173 13.34 -9.76 -15.68
C LYS A 173 13.92 -8.94 -14.54
N VAL A 174 13.99 -7.62 -14.68
CA VAL A 174 14.22 -6.71 -13.56
C VAL A 174 13.32 -5.48 -13.69
N VAL A 175 12.80 -5.00 -12.56
CA VAL A 175 12.02 -3.75 -12.50
C VAL A 175 12.90 -2.67 -11.91
N LEU A 176 13.32 -1.71 -12.75
CA LEU A 176 14.03 -0.53 -12.29
C LEU A 176 13.07 0.61 -12.01
N SER A 177 13.43 1.41 -11.04
CA SER A 177 12.70 2.63 -10.71
C SER A 177 13.60 3.86 -10.75
N ARG A 178 12.96 5.02 -10.91
CA ARG A 178 13.57 6.33 -10.75
C ARG A 178 12.71 7.17 -9.83
N ARG A 179 13.35 8.10 -9.14
CA ARG A 179 12.66 9.08 -8.31
C ARG A 179 12.77 10.46 -8.91
N GLN A 180 11.75 11.28 -8.68
CA GLN A 180 11.71 12.65 -9.13
C GLN A 180 11.35 13.58 -8.00
N ARG A 181 12.15 14.65 -7.82
CA ARG A 181 11.90 15.68 -6.81
C ARG A 181 10.73 16.56 -7.23
N LEU A 182 9.80 16.74 -6.31
CA LEU A 182 8.73 17.74 -6.38
C LEU A 182 9.05 18.87 -5.41
N ARG A 183 8.80 20.11 -5.83
CA ARG A 183 8.74 21.27 -4.96
C ARG A 183 7.33 21.84 -4.98
N ALA A 184 6.75 22.02 -3.82
CA ALA A 184 5.47 22.69 -3.71
C ALA A 184 5.64 24.20 -3.88
N ALA A 185 4.69 24.84 -4.54
CA ALA A 185 4.68 26.28 -4.69
C ALA A 185 4.29 27.01 -3.39
N GLN A 186 3.65 26.28 -2.47
CA GLN A 186 3.27 26.72 -1.13
C GLN A 186 3.24 25.51 -0.18
N PRO A 187 3.39 25.70 1.14
CA PRO A 187 3.30 24.59 2.09
C PRO A 187 1.96 23.85 2.00
N PHE A 188 2.00 22.54 2.16
CA PHE A 188 0.83 21.66 2.14
C PHE A 188 0.92 20.61 3.24
N SER A 189 -0.19 19.97 3.54
CA SER A 189 -0.28 18.96 4.59
C SER A 189 -0.60 17.57 4.05
N SER A 190 -0.36 16.52 4.85
CA SER A 190 -0.81 15.17 4.56
C SER A 190 -2.33 15.11 4.30
N LYS A 191 -3.12 15.93 5.00
CA LYS A 191 -4.57 16.08 4.78
C LYS A 191 -4.89 16.49 3.35
N ASP A 192 -4.18 17.50 2.81
CA ASP A 192 -4.47 18.05 1.50
C ASP A 192 -4.29 17.01 0.40
N LEU A 193 -3.21 16.22 0.47
CA LEU A 193 -2.99 15.10 -0.45
C LEU A 193 -3.97 13.96 -0.21
N LEU A 194 -4.23 13.59 1.05
CA LEU A 194 -5.16 12.52 1.40
C LEU A 194 -6.56 12.77 0.84
N VAL A 195 -7.11 13.96 1.06
CA VAL A 195 -8.44 14.33 0.57
C VAL A 195 -8.48 14.33 -0.96
N ASN A 196 -7.44 14.87 -1.61
CA ASN A 196 -7.34 14.84 -3.06
C ASN A 196 -7.27 13.42 -3.64
N LEU A 197 -6.59 12.49 -2.97
CA LEU A 197 -6.51 11.09 -3.39
C LEU A 197 -7.84 10.34 -3.16
N ILE A 198 -8.51 10.57 -2.03
CA ILE A 198 -9.80 9.93 -1.72
C ILE A 198 -10.90 10.44 -2.64
N ASP A 199 -11.04 11.76 -2.78
CA ASP A 199 -12.11 12.39 -3.55
C ASP A 199 -11.78 12.55 -5.06
N GLY A 200 -10.57 12.16 -5.46
CA GLY A 200 -10.15 12.14 -6.87
C GLY A 200 -10.56 10.87 -7.61
N ASP A 201 -10.31 10.85 -8.91
CA ASP A 201 -10.74 9.78 -9.83
C ASP A 201 -9.83 8.55 -9.82
N ALA A 202 -8.71 8.57 -9.09
CA ALA A 202 -7.80 7.44 -9.00
C ALA A 202 -8.52 6.21 -8.40
N ARG A 203 -8.39 5.06 -9.06
CA ARG A 203 -8.90 3.77 -8.58
C ARG A 203 -7.81 3.03 -7.81
N GLY A 204 -8.20 2.31 -6.76
CA GLY A 204 -7.31 1.51 -5.95
C GLY A 204 -7.42 1.83 -4.47
N THR A 205 -6.36 1.55 -3.74
CA THR A 205 -6.26 1.75 -2.30
C THR A 205 -5.43 2.98 -1.98
N VAL A 206 -6.01 3.94 -1.27
CA VAL A 206 -5.26 5.09 -0.74
C VAL A 206 -4.55 4.63 0.53
N VAL A 207 -3.23 4.83 0.55
CA VAL A 207 -2.38 4.57 1.71
C VAL A 207 -1.74 5.85 2.20
N LEU A 208 -1.63 6.00 3.53
CA LEU A 208 -0.91 7.09 4.18
C LEU A 208 -0.26 6.59 5.45
N TYR A 209 1.01 6.92 5.61
CA TYR A 209 1.72 6.89 6.88
C TYR A 209 2.36 8.25 7.11
N ARG A 210 1.93 8.97 8.14
CA ARG A 210 2.59 10.20 8.61
C ARG A 210 3.25 9.94 9.95
N TYR A 211 4.46 10.45 10.08
CA TYR A 211 5.20 10.53 11.33
C TYR A 211 5.78 11.93 11.48
N ALA A 212 5.34 12.66 12.50
CA ALA A 212 5.66 14.07 12.70
C ALA A 212 5.36 14.90 11.43
N ASP A 213 6.37 15.50 10.81
CA ASP A 213 6.21 16.37 9.65
C ASP A 213 6.39 15.66 8.30
N VAL A 214 6.84 14.40 8.31
CA VAL A 214 7.02 13.63 7.09
C VAL A 214 5.86 12.67 6.87
N PHE A 215 5.49 12.44 5.62
CA PHE A 215 4.44 11.50 5.27
C PHE A 215 4.67 10.81 3.94
N PHE A 216 4.36 9.53 3.92
CA PHE A 216 4.31 8.69 2.72
C PHE A 216 2.85 8.48 2.35
N CYS A 217 2.47 8.76 1.11
CA CYS A 217 1.09 8.55 0.65
C CYS A 217 0.99 8.32 -0.85
N GLY A 218 -0.15 7.75 -1.26
CA GLY A 218 -0.50 7.55 -2.66
C GLY A 218 -1.76 6.71 -2.83
N CYS A 219 -2.10 6.40 -4.09
CA CYS A 219 -3.24 5.55 -4.44
C CYS A 219 -2.76 4.39 -5.32
N THR A 220 -2.58 3.23 -4.72
CA THR A 220 -2.05 2.03 -5.38
C THR A 220 -3.16 1.19 -5.99
N PRO A 221 -2.99 0.69 -7.23
CA PRO A 221 -3.94 -0.22 -7.86
C PRO A 221 -3.73 -1.69 -7.50
N GLU A 222 -2.59 -2.04 -6.84
CA GLU A 222 -2.14 -3.43 -6.72
C GLU A 222 -2.38 -3.96 -5.31
N LEU A 223 -3.30 -4.93 -5.20
CA LEU A 223 -3.51 -5.74 -4.00
C LEU A 223 -2.43 -6.84 -3.97
N LEU A 224 -1.58 -6.82 -2.94
CA LEU A 224 -0.63 -7.91 -2.70
C LEU A 224 -1.35 -9.15 -2.17
N VAL A 225 -2.12 -8.99 -1.10
CA VAL A 225 -2.89 -10.07 -0.48
C VAL A 225 -3.97 -9.51 0.44
N ARG A 226 -5.12 -10.14 0.42
CA ARG A 226 -6.20 -10.01 1.41
C ARG A 226 -6.51 -11.37 1.99
N LYS A 227 -6.62 -11.46 3.30
CA LYS A 227 -7.01 -12.67 4.03
C LYS A 227 -8.25 -12.38 4.87
N ARG A 228 -9.26 -13.26 4.79
CA ARG A 228 -10.44 -13.28 5.66
C ARG A 228 -10.72 -14.73 6.06
N GLY A 229 -10.51 -15.05 7.32
CA GLY A 229 -10.49 -16.44 7.77
C GLY A 229 -9.47 -17.24 6.96
N GLN A 230 -9.90 -18.27 6.27
CA GLN A 230 -9.04 -19.04 5.37
C GLN A 230 -9.05 -18.50 3.92
N GLN A 231 -9.95 -17.60 3.55
CA GLN A 231 -10.03 -17.08 2.19
C GLN A 231 -8.90 -16.11 1.90
N LEU A 232 -8.22 -16.31 0.79
CA LEU A 232 -7.17 -15.46 0.26
C LEU A 232 -7.59 -14.88 -1.09
N GLU A 233 -7.39 -13.59 -1.26
CA GLU A 233 -7.49 -12.88 -2.52
C GLU A 233 -6.17 -12.17 -2.82
N SER A 234 -5.75 -12.18 -4.07
CA SER A 234 -4.60 -11.45 -4.60
C SER A 234 -4.81 -11.15 -6.08
N MET A 235 -3.82 -10.55 -6.72
CA MET A 235 -3.82 -10.31 -8.16
C MET A 235 -2.41 -10.37 -8.75
N CYS A 236 -2.31 -10.72 -10.02
CA CYS A 236 -1.14 -10.47 -10.83
C CYS A 236 -1.41 -9.22 -11.68
N LEU A 237 -0.52 -8.24 -11.61
CA LEU A 237 -0.64 -6.97 -12.35
C LEU A 237 0.71 -6.65 -12.99
N ALA A 238 0.83 -6.87 -14.30
CA ALA A 238 2.03 -6.55 -15.06
C ALA A 238 1.68 -6.47 -16.55
N GLY A 239 2.53 -5.82 -17.36
CA GLY A 239 2.20 -5.47 -18.73
C GLY A 239 1.31 -4.21 -18.77
N THR A 240 1.71 -3.22 -19.58
CA THR A 240 1.08 -1.89 -19.54
C THR A 240 1.04 -1.26 -20.93
N CYS A 241 -0.11 -0.66 -21.26
CA CYS A 241 -0.22 0.28 -22.37
C CYS A 241 -0.91 1.59 -21.94
N PRO A 242 -0.82 2.66 -22.73
CA PRO A 242 -1.57 3.88 -22.45
C PRO A 242 -3.09 3.63 -22.44
N ALA A 243 -3.82 4.37 -21.62
CA ALA A 243 -5.27 4.49 -21.76
C ALA A 243 -5.62 5.63 -22.74
N SER A 244 -6.84 5.61 -23.29
CA SER A 244 -7.39 6.68 -24.11
C SER A 244 -8.74 7.10 -23.58
N GLU A 245 -9.08 8.38 -23.72
CA GLU A 245 -10.42 8.89 -23.42
C GLU A 245 -11.43 8.52 -24.54
N ASP A 246 -10.93 8.25 -25.76
CA ASP A 246 -11.71 7.69 -26.85
C ASP A 246 -11.94 6.19 -26.60
N PRO A 247 -13.21 5.73 -26.46
CA PRO A 247 -13.52 4.33 -26.16
C PRO A 247 -13.09 3.34 -27.24
N ASP A 248 -13.08 3.75 -28.51
CA ASP A 248 -12.67 2.89 -29.61
C ASP A 248 -11.16 2.69 -29.57
N ARG A 249 -10.40 3.78 -29.44
CA ARG A 249 -8.94 3.71 -29.28
C ARG A 249 -8.53 2.97 -28.01
N ALA A 250 -9.28 3.12 -26.91
CA ALA A 250 -9.03 2.38 -25.68
C ALA A 250 -9.18 0.87 -25.88
N ARG A 251 -10.19 0.42 -26.67
CA ARG A 251 -10.39 -0.99 -27.01
C ARG A 251 -9.29 -1.54 -27.93
N GLU A 252 -8.86 -0.76 -28.92
CA GLU A 252 -7.73 -1.13 -29.78
C GLU A 252 -6.45 -1.35 -28.97
N LEU A 253 -6.07 -0.38 -28.13
CA LEU A 253 -4.91 -0.50 -27.24
C LEU A 253 -5.00 -1.69 -26.28
N ALA A 254 -6.21 -2.00 -25.79
CA ALA A 254 -6.45 -3.17 -24.95
C ALA A 254 -6.23 -4.47 -25.73
N SER A 255 -6.70 -4.55 -26.99
CA SER A 255 -6.48 -5.71 -27.86
C SER A 255 -4.98 -5.88 -28.19
N GLU A 256 -4.32 -4.80 -28.58
CA GLU A 256 -2.87 -4.78 -28.83
C GLU A 256 -2.11 -5.29 -27.60
N LEU A 257 -2.46 -4.84 -26.38
CA LEU A 257 -1.83 -5.28 -25.13
C LEU A 257 -2.04 -6.78 -24.86
N MET A 258 -3.24 -7.29 -25.15
CA MET A 258 -3.55 -8.72 -24.97
C MET A 258 -2.77 -9.61 -25.91
N GLU A 259 -2.37 -9.12 -27.08
CA GLU A 259 -1.64 -9.86 -28.10
C GLU A 259 -0.12 -9.64 -28.02
N ASP A 260 0.34 -8.61 -27.28
CA ASP A 260 1.76 -8.25 -27.21
C ASP A 260 2.58 -9.31 -26.44
N GLU A 261 3.45 -10.02 -27.15
CA GLU A 261 4.25 -11.12 -26.58
C GLU A 261 5.13 -10.68 -25.43
N LYS A 262 5.72 -9.47 -25.48
CA LYS A 262 6.58 -8.95 -24.42
C LYS A 262 5.78 -8.69 -23.13
N ASN A 263 4.63 -8.01 -23.25
CA ASN A 263 3.79 -7.73 -22.08
C ASN A 263 3.19 -9.01 -21.48
N ARG A 264 2.84 -9.99 -22.33
CA ARG A 264 2.39 -11.32 -21.87
C ARG A 264 3.50 -12.07 -21.14
N ALA A 265 4.72 -12.08 -21.66
CA ALA A 265 5.86 -12.69 -20.99
C ALA A 265 6.15 -12.01 -19.64
N GLU A 266 6.10 -10.68 -19.59
CA GLU A 266 6.23 -9.92 -18.35
C GLU A 266 5.18 -10.32 -17.32
N HIS A 267 3.94 -10.50 -17.74
CA HIS A 267 2.82 -10.90 -16.88
C HIS A 267 2.98 -12.35 -16.39
N GLU A 268 3.40 -13.27 -17.27
CA GLU A 268 3.56 -14.68 -16.91
C GLU A 268 4.62 -14.92 -15.82
N HIS A 269 5.67 -14.10 -15.74
CA HIS A 269 6.61 -14.15 -14.61
C HIS A 269 5.90 -13.94 -13.26
N VAL A 270 4.92 -13.04 -13.21
CA VAL A 270 4.15 -12.78 -11.97
C VAL A 270 3.19 -13.93 -11.69
N VAL A 271 2.49 -14.43 -12.71
CA VAL A 271 1.55 -15.54 -12.60
C VAL A 271 2.27 -16.82 -12.13
N HIS A 272 3.44 -17.11 -12.70
CA HIS A 272 4.25 -18.27 -12.33
C HIS A 272 4.69 -18.18 -10.86
N PHE A 273 5.24 -17.05 -10.45
CA PHE A 273 5.64 -16.78 -9.06
C PHE A 273 4.47 -16.99 -8.08
N MET A 274 3.30 -16.40 -8.39
CA MET A 274 2.12 -16.55 -7.54
C MET A 274 1.67 -18.02 -7.43
N ARG A 275 1.72 -18.76 -8.53
CA ARG A 275 1.38 -20.18 -8.57
C ARG A 275 2.34 -21.02 -7.72
N GLU A 276 3.64 -20.74 -7.82
CA GLU A 276 4.67 -21.41 -7.05
C GLU A 276 4.55 -21.15 -5.54
N VAL A 277 4.45 -19.87 -5.14
CA VAL A 277 4.37 -19.50 -3.73
C VAL A 277 3.08 -20.01 -3.10
N LEU A 278 1.93 -19.73 -3.72
CA LEU A 278 0.63 -20.15 -3.15
C LEU A 278 0.45 -21.67 -3.16
N GLY A 279 1.06 -22.39 -4.11
CA GLY A 279 1.02 -23.86 -4.15
C GLY A 279 1.68 -24.52 -2.93
N ARG A 280 2.53 -23.81 -2.19
CA ARG A 280 3.20 -24.31 -0.97
C ARG A 280 2.40 -24.04 0.31
N ILE A 281 1.62 -22.96 0.34
CA ILE A 281 1.01 -22.40 1.56
C ILE A 281 -0.52 -22.32 1.50
N CYS A 282 -1.12 -22.71 0.37
CA CYS A 282 -2.56 -22.67 0.13
C CYS A 282 -3.04 -23.95 -0.57
N HIS A 283 -4.34 -24.20 -0.46
CA HIS A 283 -5.08 -25.15 -1.31
C HIS A 283 -6.17 -24.41 -2.09
N ASP A 284 -6.84 -25.11 -3.02
CA ASP A 284 -7.88 -24.53 -3.89
C ASP A 284 -7.41 -23.28 -4.67
N VAL A 285 -6.11 -23.23 -5.06
CA VAL A 285 -5.53 -22.09 -5.76
C VAL A 285 -6.15 -21.96 -7.16
N ARG A 286 -6.77 -20.80 -7.42
CA ARG A 286 -7.41 -20.46 -8.69
C ARG A 286 -6.75 -19.23 -9.29
N ILE A 287 -6.10 -19.44 -10.42
CA ILE A 287 -5.45 -18.42 -11.24
C ILE A 287 -5.89 -18.66 -12.69
N PRO A 288 -6.77 -17.85 -13.27
CA PRO A 288 -7.17 -17.96 -14.67
C PRO A 288 -5.97 -18.01 -15.61
N ARG A 289 -6.11 -18.73 -16.73
CA ARG A 289 -5.04 -18.83 -17.72
C ARG A 289 -4.86 -17.56 -18.52
N GLU A 290 -5.99 -16.93 -18.89
CA GLU A 290 -5.99 -15.69 -19.66
C GLU A 290 -6.15 -14.49 -18.74
N PRO A 291 -5.30 -13.46 -18.89
CA PRO A 291 -5.46 -12.21 -18.18
C PRO A 291 -6.68 -11.43 -18.68
N GLN A 292 -7.10 -10.46 -17.91
CA GLN A 292 -8.12 -9.47 -18.24
C GLN A 292 -7.46 -8.10 -18.36
N ILE A 293 -8.16 -7.12 -18.93
CA ILE A 293 -7.70 -5.73 -18.96
C ILE A 293 -8.23 -5.00 -17.72
N LEU A 294 -7.32 -4.44 -16.94
CA LEU A 294 -7.63 -3.46 -15.89
C LEU A 294 -7.38 -2.05 -16.42
N SER A 295 -8.45 -1.35 -16.75
CA SER A 295 -8.36 0.05 -17.20
C SER A 295 -8.32 1.01 -16.00
N LEU A 296 -7.28 1.84 -15.98
CA LEU A 296 -7.10 2.96 -15.07
C LEU A 296 -7.14 4.27 -15.85
N ARG A 297 -7.07 5.41 -15.18
CA ARG A 297 -7.24 6.72 -15.83
C ARG A 297 -6.26 6.98 -16.98
N HIS A 298 -5.00 6.61 -16.83
CA HIS A 298 -3.93 6.96 -17.78
C HIS A 298 -3.26 5.74 -18.42
N VAL A 299 -3.53 4.55 -17.91
CA VAL A 299 -2.92 3.29 -18.38
C VAL A 299 -3.91 2.15 -18.29
N GLN A 300 -3.65 1.11 -19.08
CA GLN A 300 -4.30 -0.19 -18.98
C GLN A 300 -3.25 -1.24 -18.67
N HIS A 301 -3.61 -2.25 -17.87
CA HIS A 301 -2.73 -3.33 -17.46
C HIS A 301 -3.33 -4.70 -17.77
N LEU A 302 -2.46 -5.69 -17.99
CA LEU A 302 -2.87 -7.08 -17.87
C LEU A 302 -3.07 -7.41 -16.39
N HIS A 303 -4.19 -8.02 -16.08
CA HIS A 303 -4.63 -8.36 -14.73
C HIS A 303 -5.16 -9.78 -14.66
N THR A 304 -4.66 -10.58 -13.73
CA THR A 304 -5.19 -11.91 -13.42
C THR A 304 -5.59 -11.96 -11.96
N PRO A 305 -6.90 -12.16 -11.64
CA PRO A 305 -7.35 -12.33 -10.27
C PRO A 305 -6.84 -13.65 -9.70
N VAL A 306 -6.52 -13.66 -8.42
CA VAL A 306 -6.03 -14.83 -7.70
C VAL A 306 -6.91 -15.07 -6.48
N SER A 307 -7.36 -16.30 -6.29
CA SER A 307 -8.04 -16.72 -5.07
C SER A 307 -7.52 -18.08 -4.61
N ALA A 308 -7.48 -18.29 -3.28
CA ALA A 308 -7.03 -19.52 -2.67
C ALA A 308 -7.62 -19.68 -1.27
N LYS A 309 -7.36 -20.82 -0.64
CA LYS A 309 -7.57 -21.02 0.79
C LYS A 309 -6.25 -21.29 1.49
N VAL A 310 -5.96 -20.51 2.50
CA VAL A 310 -4.73 -20.59 3.28
C VAL A 310 -4.72 -21.89 4.11
N LEU A 311 -3.58 -22.57 4.17
CA LEU A 311 -3.40 -23.73 5.04
C LEU A 311 -3.49 -23.33 6.51
N GLU A 312 -3.90 -24.28 7.37
CA GLU A 312 -3.95 -24.06 8.81
C GLU A 312 -2.56 -23.71 9.37
N GLY A 313 -2.52 -22.71 10.26
CA GLY A 313 -1.28 -22.22 10.88
C GLY A 313 -0.56 -21.13 10.10
N VAL A 314 -0.87 -20.89 8.82
CA VAL A 314 -0.27 -19.80 8.04
C VAL A 314 -0.96 -18.48 8.38
N ASN A 315 -0.20 -17.48 8.81
CA ASN A 315 -0.71 -16.17 9.18
C ASN A 315 -0.47 -15.11 8.09
N LEU A 316 -1.16 -13.98 8.18
CA LEU A 316 -1.05 -12.91 7.17
C LEU A 316 0.35 -12.27 7.09
N PRO A 317 1.10 -12.03 8.18
CA PRO A 317 2.49 -11.58 8.10
C PRO A 317 3.43 -12.51 7.34
N GLU A 318 3.27 -13.83 7.47
CA GLU A 318 4.02 -14.83 6.69
C GLU A 318 3.66 -14.76 5.21
N LEU A 319 2.35 -14.72 4.90
CA LEU A 319 1.87 -14.53 3.52
C LEU A 319 2.48 -13.29 2.86
N VAL A 320 2.53 -12.17 3.58
CA VAL A 320 3.16 -10.94 3.09
C VAL A 320 4.66 -11.15 2.86
N GLY A 321 5.35 -11.85 3.77
CA GLY A 321 6.78 -12.16 3.65
C GLY A 321 7.11 -13.04 2.44
N ASP A 322 6.28 -14.05 2.18
CA ASP A 322 6.46 -14.99 1.07
C ASP A 322 6.12 -14.36 -0.29
N LEU A 323 5.13 -13.48 -0.32
CA LEU A 323 4.66 -12.83 -1.54
C LEU A 323 5.43 -11.56 -1.90
N HIS A 324 6.09 -10.90 -0.97
CA HIS A 324 6.74 -9.61 -1.21
C HIS A 324 8.27 -9.69 -1.17
N PRO A 325 8.96 -9.10 -2.18
CA PRO A 325 8.40 -8.44 -3.36
C PRO A 325 8.03 -9.43 -4.48
N THR A 326 6.97 -9.11 -5.23
CA THR A 326 6.61 -9.88 -6.43
C THR A 326 7.54 -9.55 -7.60
N PRO A 327 7.58 -10.40 -8.67
CA PRO A 327 8.26 -10.07 -9.92
C PRO A 327 7.70 -8.82 -10.63
N ALA A 328 6.49 -8.37 -10.26
CA ALA A 328 5.91 -7.13 -10.80
C ALA A 328 6.68 -5.87 -10.36
N VAL A 329 7.39 -5.92 -9.22
CA VAL A 329 8.14 -4.79 -8.65
C VAL A 329 9.62 -5.05 -8.42
N ALA A 330 10.05 -6.32 -8.48
CA ALA A 330 11.47 -6.72 -8.36
C ALA A 330 12.02 -7.28 -9.67
N GLY A 331 11.51 -8.44 -10.11
CA GLY A 331 11.99 -9.18 -11.28
C GLY A 331 12.10 -10.66 -11.01
N THR A 332 12.73 -11.40 -11.92
CA THR A 332 12.86 -12.86 -11.89
C THR A 332 14.30 -13.28 -12.19
N PRO A 333 14.94 -14.15 -11.37
CA PRO A 333 14.53 -14.57 -10.02
C PRO A 333 14.54 -13.40 -9.03
N VAL A 334 13.61 -13.38 -8.07
CA VAL A 334 13.41 -12.23 -7.15
C VAL A 334 14.68 -11.87 -6.39
N GLY A 335 15.42 -12.85 -5.85
CA GLY A 335 16.66 -12.63 -5.10
C GLY A 335 17.74 -11.92 -5.92
N GLU A 336 18.02 -12.43 -7.13
CA GLU A 336 18.99 -11.86 -8.07
C GLU A 336 18.57 -10.47 -8.55
N ALA A 337 17.27 -10.30 -8.84
CA ALA A 337 16.72 -9.00 -9.24
C ALA A 337 16.89 -7.95 -8.13
N LYS A 338 16.63 -8.28 -6.86
CA LYS A 338 16.89 -7.39 -5.72
C LYS A 338 18.37 -6.98 -5.63
N MET A 339 19.28 -7.93 -5.78
CA MET A 339 20.72 -7.63 -5.78
C MET A 339 21.11 -6.72 -6.95
N LEU A 340 20.55 -6.94 -8.12
CA LEU A 340 20.79 -6.11 -9.29
C LEU A 340 20.23 -4.69 -9.10
N ILE A 341 19.04 -4.55 -8.56
CA ILE A 341 18.43 -3.26 -8.19
C ILE A 341 19.32 -2.50 -7.22
N ARG A 342 19.84 -3.17 -6.16
CA ARG A 342 20.81 -2.57 -5.21
C ARG A 342 22.06 -2.07 -5.91
N GLN A 343 22.52 -2.71 -6.98
CA GLN A 343 23.71 -2.30 -7.74
C GLN A 343 23.44 -1.11 -8.63
N ILE A 344 22.31 -1.10 -9.34
CA ILE A 344 22.00 -0.11 -10.38
C ILE A 344 21.39 1.15 -9.78
N GLU A 345 20.32 1.04 -8.97
CA GLU A 345 19.67 2.22 -8.39
C GLU A 345 20.56 2.93 -7.38
N SER A 346 20.67 4.23 -7.48
CA SER A 346 21.54 5.06 -6.60
C SER A 346 20.94 5.31 -5.21
N TYR A 347 19.73 4.84 -4.93
CA TYR A 347 18.99 5.09 -3.70
C TYR A 347 18.30 3.81 -3.18
N ASN A 348 17.79 3.88 -1.95
CA ASN A 348 16.93 2.87 -1.37
C ASN A 348 15.46 3.33 -1.53
N ARG A 349 14.60 2.46 -2.02
CA ARG A 349 13.19 2.76 -2.32
C ARG A 349 12.33 3.10 -1.11
N GLY A 350 12.79 2.80 0.11
CA GLY A 350 11.97 2.97 1.31
C GLY A 350 10.67 2.17 1.24
N PHE A 351 9.52 2.84 1.44
CA PHE A 351 8.19 2.22 1.33
C PHE A 351 7.65 2.15 -0.12
N PHE A 352 8.30 2.84 -1.07
CA PHE A 352 7.92 2.70 -2.49
C PHE A 352 8.15 1.25 -2.95
N ALA A 353 7.16 0.68 -3.60
CA ALA A 353 7.07 -0.75 -3.96
C ALA A 353 7.13 -1.70 -2.75
N GLY A 354 7.06 -1.20 -1.52
CA GLY A 354 6.95 -1.99 -0.29
C GLY A 354 5.51 -2.45 -0.02
N ALA A 355 5.32 -3.35 0.94
CA ALA A 355 4.00 -3.83 1.33
C ALA A 355 3.39 -2.90 2.39
N CYS A 356 2.24 -2.29 2.08
CA CYS A 356 1.51 -1.37 2.95
C CYS A 356 0.12 -1.93 3.25
N GLY A 357 -0.27 -2.00 4.52
CA GLY A 357 -1.55 -2.60 4.83
C GLY A 357 -1.96 -2.53 6.28
N TYR A 358 -2.91 -3.37 6.62
CA TYR A 358 -3.41 -3.55 7.98
C TYR A 358 -3.64 -5.04 8.27
N ILE A 359 -3.62 -5.37 9.57
CA ILE A 359 -4.02 -6.65 10.13
C ILE A 359 -4.83 -6.39 11.40
N ASP A 360 -5.92 -7.11 11.60
CA ASP A 360 -6.69 -7.03 12.83
C ASP A 360 -6.28 -8.10 13.85
N GLY A 361 -6.80 -7.97 15.07
CA GLY A 361 -6.52 -8.91 16.16
C GLY A 361 -7.07 -10.34 15.92
N ALA A 362 -7.90 -10.55 14.90
CA ALA A 362 -8.33 -11.88 14.46
C ALA A 362 -7.37 -12.50 13.42
N GLY A 363 -6.36 -11.76 12.98
CA GLY A 363 -5.40 -12.19 11.96
C GLY A 363 -5.90 -12.01 10.53
N ASP A 364 -6.99 -11.27 10.32
CA ASP A 364 -7.51 -10.89 9.01
C ASP A 364 -6.98 -9.51 8.61
N GLY A 365 -6.90 -9.25 7.31
CA GLY A 365 -6.38 -7.96 6.84
C GLY A 365 -6.08 -7.93 5.35
N ALA A 366 -5.45 -6.84 4.92
CA ALA A 366 -5.07 -6.64 3.54
C ALA A 366 -3.78 -5.82 3.42
N PHE A 367 -2.96 -6.17 2.45
CA PHE A 367 -1.75 -5.46 2.07
C PHE A 367 -1.77 -5.15 0.57
N SER A 368 -1.35 -3.95 0.23
CA SER A 368 -1.17 -3.50 -1.15
C SER A 368 0.30 -3.16 -1.39
N VAL A 369 0.74 -3.22 -2.65
CA VAL A 369 2.09 -2.80 -3.04
C VAL A 369 2.13 -1.28 -3.14
N GLY A 370 3.10 -0.62 -2.51
CA GLY A 370 3.21 0.85 -2.41
C GLY A 370 3.59 1.52 -3.73
N LEU A 371 2.75 1.38 -4.75
CA LEU A 371 2.90 2.00 -6.06
C LEU A 371 2.09 3.29 -6.19
N ARG A 372 2.50 4.18 -7.11
CA ARG A 372 1.88 5.51 -7.29
C ARG A 372 1.86 6.29 -5.98
N THR A 373 2.97 6.23 -5.28
CA THR A 373 3.18 6.83 -3.98
C THR A 373 4.34 7.81 -4.01
N GLY A 374 4.42 8.65 -2.99
CA GLY A 374 5.52 9.56 -2.76
C GLY A 374 5.77 9.76 -1.26
N VAL A 375 6.90 10.35 -0.93
CA VAL A 375 7.28 10.77 0.41
C VAL A 375 7.49 12.27 0.43
N PHE A 376 6.95 12.97 1.45
CA PHE A 376 6.82 14.42 1.49
C PHE A 376 7.07 14.97 2.91
N ASP A 377 7.43 16.27 2.98
CA ASP A 377 7.64 17.03 4.21
C ASP A 377 6.78 18.32 4.33
N GLY A 378 5.86 18.51 3.40
CA GLY A 378 5.01 19.71 3.36
C GLY A 378 5.57 20.86 2.50
N GLU A 379 6.85 20.82 2.12
CA GLU A 379 7.46 21.77 1.17
C GLU A 379 7.69 21.12 -0.20
N GLY A 380 7.75 19.80 -0.23
CA GLY A 380 7.98 19.03 -1.43
C GLY A 380 8.13 17.54 -1.11
N GLY A 381 8.90 16.84 -1.93
CA GLY A 381 9.16 15.43 -1.70
C GLY A 381 9.63 14.68 -2.92
N TRP A 382 9.52 13.37 -2.86
CA TRP A 382 9.91 12.48 -3.94
C TRP A 382 8.71 11.64 -4.40
N VAL A 383 8.53 11.56 -5.70
CA VAL A 383 7.65 10.61 -6.36
C VAL A 383 8.46 9.61 -7.17
N TYR A 384 7.88 8.45 -7.41
CA TYR A 384 8.59 7.32 -8.00
C TYR A 384 7.84 6.80 -9.23
N ALA A 385 8.61 6.35 -10.21
CA ALA A 385 8.12 5.62 -11.37
C ALA A 385 9.07 4.47 -11.69
N GLY A 386 8.53 3.33 -12.11
CA GLY A 386 9.32 2.16 -12.48
C GLY A 386 8.76 1.49 -13.72
N CYS A 387 9.58 0.67 -14.36
CA CYS A 387 9.15 -0.20 -15.46
C CYS A 387 9.89 -1.55 -15.43
N GLY A 388 9.21 -2.58 -15.90
CA GLY A 388 9.79 -3.88 -16.16
C GLY A 388 10.68 -3.86 -17.40
N ILE A 389 11.84 -4.52 -17.27
CA ILE A 389 12.81 -4.76 -18.35
C ILE A 389 12.93 -6.27 -18.48
N VAL A 390 12.62 -6.78 -19.67
CA VAL A 390 12.66 -8.20 -20.04
C VAL A 390 13.47 -8.38 -21.33
#